data_664d7883f5431604783f0e677ff49875
#
_entry.id   664d7883f5431604783f0e677ff49875
#
_cell.length_a   1.000
_cell.length_b   1.000
_cell.length_c   1.000
_cell.angle_alpha   90.00
_cell.angle_beta   90.00
_cell.angle_gamma   90.00
#
_symmetry.space_group_name_H-M   'P 1'
#
loop_
_entity.id
_entity.type
_entity.pdbx_description
1 polymer ?
#
loop_
_entity_poly.entity_id
_entity_poly.type
_entity_poly.pdbx_seq_one_letter_code
_entity_poly.pdbx_strand_id
1 'polypeptide(L)'
;GKVFSIAKENAYIPGCTVSKSIFDGENYIIYFSMAPETDISAEIFPYHKLILVEEGSLEVYGTDGYQRELRAGEAVLTETDKPIGMRTEEGAIYTEISISKEDSMNSAIKAGEVFKLADLIPYQEGKVINMDIAHNDKMKFIIMSFDKGTGLSEHAAPGEALIFALDGEGVIG
;
A
#
# COMPACT_ATOMS: atom_id res chain seq x y z
N GLY A 1 -12.79 -15.57 6.71
CA GLY A 1 -12.35 -14.30 6.10
C GLY A 1 -13.46 -13.63 5.30
N LYS A 2 -13.29 -12.35 4.99
CA LYS A 2 -14.19 -11.56 4.13
C LYS A 2 -13.40 -11.08 2.92
N VAL A 3 -13.90 -11.35 1.72
CA VAL A 3 -13.39 -10.75 0.48
C VAL A 3 -14.13 -9.43 0.24
N PHE A 4 -13.40 -8.37 -0.08
CA PHE A 4 -13.96 -7.05 -0.35
C PHE A 4 -13.11 -6.31 -1.39
N SER A 5 -13.68 -5.28 -1.98
CA SER A 5 -12.95 -4.39 -2.89
C SER A 5 -12.82 -3.02 -2.25
N ILE A 6 -11.58 -2.55 -2.08
CA ILE A 6 -11.29 -1.24 -1.48
C ILE A 6 -11.97 -0.14 -2.29
N ALA A 7 -11.80 -0.15 -3.60
CA ALA A 7 -12.38 0.85 -4.49
C ALA A 7 -13.91 0.85 -4.46
N LYS A 8 -14.56 -0.32 -4.52
CA LYS A 8 -16.04 -0.40 -4.53
C LYS A 8 -16.66 -0.02 -3.17
N GLU A 9 -16.00 -0.33 -2.06
CA GLU A 9 -16.51 -0.02 -0.72
C GLU A 9 -16.19 1.42 -0.28
N ASN A 10 -15.32 2.15 -1.01
CA ASN A 10 -14.87 3.49 -0.68
C ASN A 10 -15.03 4.45 -1.88
N ALA A 11 -16.20 4.44 -2.51
CA ALA A 11 -16.50 5.31 -3.65
C ALA A 11 -16.33 6.80 -3.29
N TYR A 12 -16.01 7.61 -4.29
CA TYR A 12 -15.82 9.05 -4.12
C TYR A 12 -17.10 9.73 -3.60
N ILE A 13 -16.90 10.64 -2.67
CA ILE A 13 -17.92 11.63 -2.27
C ILE A 13 -17.54 12.94 -2.93
N PRO A 14 -18.39 13.51 -3.82
CA PRO A 14 -18.04 14.69 -4.60
C PRO A 14 -17.49 15.85 -3.73
N GLY A 15 -16.33 16.37 -4.11
CA GLY A 15 -15.66 17.48 -3.43
C GLY A 15 -15.05 17.12 -2.08
N CYS A 16 -14.99 15.84 -1.71
CA CYS A 16 -14.49 15.40 -0.43
C CYS A 16 -13.27 14.50 -0.55
N THR A 17 -12.41 14.59 0.44
CA THR A 17 -11.44 13.56 0.81
C THR A 17 -11.98 12.82 2.03
N VAL A 18 -12.14 11.51 1.93
CA VAL A 18 -12.67 10.65 2.98
C VAL A 18 -11.64 9.59 3.33
N SER A 19 -11.48 9.30 4.60
CA SER A 19 -10.62 8.23 5.07
C SER A 19 -11.39 7.23 5.92
N LYS A 20 -10.94 5.96 5.90
CA LYS A 20 -11.47 4.88 6.70
C LYS A 20 -10.33 4.10 7.31
N SER A 21 -10.22 4.14 8.63
CA SER A 21 -9.26 3.31 9.34
C SER A 21 -9.69 1.85 9.30
N ILE A 22 -8.74 0.98 8.98
CA ILE A 22 -8.89 -0.48 8.98
C ILE A 22 -8.19 -1.07 10.19
N PHE A 23 -7.03 -0.52 10.52
CA PHE A 23 -6.24 -0.90 11.68
C PHE A 23 -5.63 0.35 12.31
N ASP A 24 -5.84 0.50 13.62
CA ASP A 24 -5.28 1.57 14.43
C ASP A 24 -4.22 0.99 15.37
N GLY A 25 -2.97 1.34 15.15
CA GLY A 25 -1.84 0.85 15.93
C GLY A 25 -0.58 1.63 15.61
N GLU A 26 0.58 1.15 16.04
CA GLU A 26 1.87 1.73 15.66
C GLU A 26 2.07 1.74 14.14
N ASN A 27 1.59 0.67 13.48
CA ASN A 27 1.48 0.60 12.04
C ASN A 27 -0.02 0.66 11.68
N TYR A 28 -0.54 1.84 11.41
CA TYR A 28 -1.93 1.98 10.98
C TYR A 28 -2.11 1.60 9.51
N ILE A 29 -3.33 1.22 9.16
CA ILE A 29 -3.76 1.00 7.78
C ILE A 29 -5.03 1.80 7.56
N ILE A 30 -5.00 2.73 6.61
CA ILE A 30 -6.09 3.63 6.29
C ILE A 30 -6.36 3.60 4.79
N TYR A 31 -7.62 3.51 4.39
CA TYR A 31 -8.06 3.75 3.02
C TYR A 31 -8.48 5.19 2.85
N PHE A 32 -8.01 5.81 1.79
CA PHE A 32 -8.40 7.15 1.38
C PHE A 32 -9.17 7.08 0.06
N SER A 33 -10.23 7.88 0.00
CA SER A 33 -10.99 8.15 -1.21
C SER A 33 -10.98 9.65 -1.45
N MET A 34 -10.27 10.08 -2.46
CA MET A 34 -10.13 11.47 -2.87
C MET A 34 -10.96 11.70 -4.13
N ALA A 35 -11.99 12.55 -4.04
CA ALA A 35 -12.75 12.95 -5.22
C ALA A 35 -11.87 13.74 -6.21
N PRO A 36 -12.26 13.83 -7.50
CA PRO A 36 -11.57 14.68 -8.45
C PRO A 36 -11.36 16.12 -7.92
N GLU A 37 -10.22 16.71 -8.25
CA GLU A 37 -9.84 18.08 -7.88
C GLU A 37 -9.76 18.31 -6.36
N THR A 38 -9.33 17.28 -5.59
CA THR A 38 -9.09 17.42 -4.14
C THR A 38 -7.63 17.21 -3.79
N ASP A 39 -7.25 17.75 -2.62
CA ASP A 39 -5.89 17.63 -2.10
C ASP A 39 -5.86 17.43 -0.58
N ILE A 40 -4.74 16.90 -0.12
CA ILE A 40 -4.31 16.84 1.28
C ILE A 40 -3.01 17.64 1.36
N SER A 41 -3.02 18.71 2.13
CA SER A 41 -1.87 19.59 2.30
C SER A 41 -0.64 18.83 2.81
N ALA A 42 0.54 19.32 2.41
CA ALA A 42 1.79 18.68 2.82
C ALA A 42 2.02 18.83 4.33
N GLU A 43 2.25 17.73 4.99
CA GLU A 43 2.55 17.59 6.41
C GLU A 43 3.82 16.80 6.64
N ILE A 44 4.48 17.01 7.78
CA ILE A 44 5.74 16.34 8.15
C ILE A 44 5.42 15.19 9.11
N PHE A 45 5.87 13.98 8.76
CA PHE A 45 5.72 12.79 9.59
C PHE A 45 7.08 12.18 9.92
N PRO A 46 7.30 11.69 11.15
CA PRO A 46 8.55 11.03 11.54
C PRO A 46 8.63 9.56 11.11
N TYR A 47 7.66 9.09 10.31
CA TYR A 47 7.56 7.73 9.79
C TYR A 47 7.30 7.75 8.29
N HIS A 48 7.57 6.63 7.64
CA HIS A 48 7.23 6.43 6.24
C HIS A 48 5.74 6.13 6.07
N LYS A 49 5.16 6.59 4.99
CA LYS A 49 3.87 6.15 4.49
C LYS A 49 4.10 5.30 3.25
N LEU A 50 3.68 4.05 3.27
CA LEU A 50 3.56 3.26 2.07
C LEU A 50 2.20 3.55 1.47
N ILE A 51 2.19 4.23 0.34
CA ILE A 51 1.00 4.60 -0.40
C ILE A 51 0.86 3.63 -1.56
N LEU A 52 -0.29 2.96 -1.66
CA LEU A 52 -0.62 1.98 -2.70
C LEU A 52 -1.91 2.42 -3.39
N VAL A 53 -1.85 2.81 -4.66
CA VAL A 53 -3.01 3.28 -5.42
C VAL A 53 -3.81 2.10 -5.94
N GLU A 54 -5.11 2.07 -5.63
CA GLU A 54 -6.06 1.02 -6.02
C GLU A 54 -6.86 1.42 -7.26
N GLU A 55 -7.20 2.71 -7.38
CA GLU A 55 -7.98 3.26 -8.48
C GLU A 55 -7.61 4.72 -8.73
N GLY A 56 -7.65 5.14 -9.99
CA GLY A 56 -7.41 6.51 -10.40
C GLY A 56 -5.93 6.89 -10.48
N SER A 57 -5.66 8.16 -10.25
CA SER A 57 -4.32 8.77 -10.32
C SER A 57 -4.08 9.69 -9.13
N LEU A 58 -2.97 9.50 -8.45
CA LEU A 58 -2.57 10.24 -7.26
C LEU A 58 -1.21 10.89 -7.49
N GLU A 59 -1.11 12.19 -7.26
CA GLU A 59 0.17 12.86 -7.18
C GLU A 59 0.59 13.00 -5.70
N VAL A 60 1.77 12.47 -5.37
CA VAL A 60 2.43 12.66 -4.08
C VAL A 60 3.48 13.75 -4.25
N TYR A 61 3.42 14.81 -3.47
CA TYR A 61 4.27 15.98 -3.64
C TYR A 61 4.89 16.47 -2.32
N GLY A 62 6.01 17.16 -2.44
CA GLY A 62 6.69 17.84 -1.35
C GLY A 62 6.85 19.33 -1.63
N THR A 63 7.33 20.07 -0.64
CA THR A 63 7.59 21.53 -0.77
C THR A 63 8.97 21.83 -1.35
N ASP A 64 9.82 20.82 -1.51
CA ASP A 64 11.20 20.90 -2.02
C ASP A 64 11.32 20.60 -3.53
N GLY A 65 10.17 20.50 -4.23
CA GLY A 65 10.10 20.12 -5.64
C GLY A 65 9.97 18.62 -5.87
N TYR A 66 9.87 17.82 -4.82
CA TYR A 66 9.51 16.41 -4.94
C TYR A 66 8.10 16.27 -5.50
N GLN A 67 7.93 15.44 -6.53
CA GLN A 67 6.65 15.17 -7.17
C GLN A 67 6.69 13.80 -7.82
N ARG A 68 5.69 12.97 -7.55
CA ARG A 68 5.50 11.65 -8.17
C ARG A 68 4.03 11.43 -8.47
N GLU A 69 3.75 11.06 -9.71
CA GLU A 69 2.44 10.60 -10.13
C GLU A 69 2.38 9.07 -9.99
N LEU A 70 1.33 8.57 -9.35
CA LEU A 70 1.05 7.15 -9.18
C LEU A 70 -0.29 6.82 -9.82
N ARG A 71 -0.36 5.67 -10.46
CA ARG A 71 -1.58 5.09 -11.04
C ARG A 71 -1.95 3.80 -10.34
N ALA A 72 -3.14 3.28 -10.62
CA ALA A 72 -3.59 2.01 -10.07
C ALA A 72 -2.52 0.90 -10.18
N GLY A 73 -2.24 0.22 -9.08
CA GLY A 73 -1.20 -0.81 -8.95
C GLY A 73 0.20 -0.29 -8.66
N GLU A 74 0.41 1.03 -8.65
CA GLU A 74 1.68 1.65 -8.28
C GLU A 74 1.71 2.07 -6.82
N ALA A 75 2.90 2.09 -6.26
CA ALA A 75 3.16 2.43 -4.88
C ALA A 75 4.37 3.37 -4.74
N VAL A 76 4.40 4.08 -3.63
CA VAL A 76 5.56 4.85 -3.19
C VAL A 76 5.72 4.73 -1.69
N LEU A 77 6.97 4.60 -1.22
CA LEU A 77 7.32 4.79 0.17
C LEU A 77 7.76 6.24 0.35
N THR A 78 7.09 7.01 1.18
CA THR A 78 7.46 8.42 1.41
C THR A 78 8.76 8.53 2.20
N GLU A 79 9.48 9.64 2.05
CA GLU A 79 10.56 9.98 2.96
C GLU A 79 10.02 10.45 4.32
N THR A 80 10.79 10.24 5.39
CA THR A 80 10.47 10.75 6.73
C THR A 80 10.98 12.18 6.91
N ASP A 81 10.37 12.89 7.86
CA ASP A 81 10.80 14.24 8.29
C ASP A 81 10.84 15.27 7.14
N LYS A 82 10.06 15.03 6.08
CA LYS A 82 9.85 15.94 4.95
C LYS A 82 8.36 16.23 4.78
N PRO A 83 8.00 17.44 4.30
CA PRO A 83 6.61 17.74 3.96
C PRO A 83 6.15 16.90 2.78
N ILE A 84 5.09 16.10 2.98
CA ILE A 84 4.48 15.25 1.96
C ILE A 84 2.98 15.52 1.94
N GLY A 85 2.46 15.87 0.78
CA GLY A 85 1.05 16.03 0.48
C GLY A 85 0.61 15.14 -0.66
N MET A 86 -0.69 15.04 -0.85
CA MET A 86 -1.32 14.28 -1.93
C MET A 86 -2.34 15.14 -2.64
N ARG A 87 -2.48 14.98 -3.95
CA ARG A 87 -3.54 15.62 -4.74
C ARG A 87 -3.93 14.75 -5.92
N THR A 88 -5.11 14.99 -6.44
CA THR A 88 -5.63 14.28 -7.60
C THR A 88 -6.49 15.20 -8.46
N GLU A 89 -6.37 15.06 -9.79
CA GLU A 89 -7.25 15.73 -10.75
C GLU A 89 -8.43 14.83 -11.14
N GLU A 90 -8.19 13.53 -11.28
CA GLU A 90 -9.17 12.56 -11.77
C GLU A 90 -9.91 11.82 -10.65
N GLY A 91 -9.42 11.89 -9.44
CA GLY A 91 -9.81 11.09 -8.29
C GLY A 91 -8.83 9.94 -8.05
N ALA A 92 -8.71 9.55 -6.79
CA ALA A 92 -7.85 8.44 -6.38
C ALA A 92 -8.41 7.70 -5.17
N ILE A 93 -8.31 6.38 -5.20
CA ILE A 93 -8.53 5.52 -4.03
C ILE A 93 -7.22 4.82 -3.74
N TYR A 94 -6.72 4.95 -2.53
CA TYR A 94 -5.44 4.38 -2.14
C TYR A 94 -5.44 3.87 -0.70
N THR A 95 -4.54 2.92 -0.45
CA THR A 95 -4.21 2.44 0.89
C THR A 95 -2.97 3.16 1.38
N GLU A 96 -3.00 3.62 2.62
CA GLU A 96 -1.84 4.15 3.33
C GLU A 96 -1.50 3.25 4.51
N ILE A 97 -0.24 2.80 4.59
CA ILE A 97 0.31 2.00 5.67
C ILE A 97 1.46 2.77 6.30
N SER A 98 1.39 3.04 7.60
CA SER A 98 2.50 3.67 8.32
C SER A 98 3.58 2.63 8.62
N ILE A 99 4.84 3.01 8.39
CA ILE A 99 6.01 2.18 8.66
C ILE A 99 7.01 3.05 9.41
N SER A 100 7.37 2.65 10.63
CA SER A 100 8.37 3.36 11.41
C SER A 100 9.72 3.33 10.69
N LYS A 101 10.48 4.40 10.81
CA LYS A 101 11.87 4.43 10.31
C LYS A 101 12.79 3.44 11.03
N GLU A 102 12.36 2.91 12.16
CA GLU A 102 13.05 1.91 12.96
C GLU A 102 12.64 0.48 12.60
N ASP A 103 11.56 0.33 11.81
CA ASP A 103 11.15 -0.98 11.31
C ASP A 103 12.18 -1.51 10.31
N SER A 104 12.32 -2.84 10.28
CA SER A 104 13.16 -3.47 9.27
C SER A 104 12.49 -3.34 7.90
N MET A 105 13.20 -2.71 6.95
CA MET A 105 12.73 -2.50 5.58
C MET A 105 13.59 -3.24 4.57
N ASN A 106 12.96 -3.75 3.52
CA ASN A 106 13.68 -4.35 2.40
C ASN A 106 14.41 -3.28 1.60
N SER A 107 15.71 -3.46 1.39
CA SER A 107 16.58 -2.51 0.68
C SER A 107 16.25 -2.35 -0.82
N ALA A 108 15.42 -3.22 -1.39
CA ALA A 108 14.93 -3.08 -2.76
C ALA A 108 13.92 -1.92 -2.90
N ILE A 109 13.30 -1.49 -1.79
CA ILE A 109 12.34 -0.37 -1.77
C ILE A 109 13.09 0.87 -1.33
N LYS A 110 13.09 1.88 -2.19
CA LYS A 110 13.71 3.17 -1.91
C LYS A 110 12.65 4.23 -1.70
N ALA A 111 12.77 4.96 -0.60
CA ALA A 111 11.88 6.08 -0.33
C ALA A 111 11.96 7.13 -1.45
N GLY A 112 10.79 7.66 -1.84
CA GLY A 112 10.65 8.64 -2.90
C GLY A 112 10.64 8.09 -4.33
N GLU A 113 10.83 6.79 -4.54
CA GLU A 113 10.74 6.14 -5.86
C GLU A 113 9.39 5.43 -6.03
N VAL A 114 8.80 5.53 -7.22
CA VAL A 114 7.57 4.80 -7.58
C VAL A 114 7.94 3.38 -8.00
N PHE A 115 7.18 2.42 -7.55
CA PHE A 115 7.37 1.00 -7.87
C PHE A 115 6.02 0.26 -7.89
N LYS A 116 6.03 -0.99 -8.38
CA LYS A 116 4.89 -1.90 -8.27
C LYS A 116 5.25 -3.05 -7.36
N LEU A 117 4.40 -3.32 -6.37
CA LEU A 117 4.60 -4.48 -5.48
C LEU A 117 4.68 -5.79 -6.28
N ALA A 118 3.83 -5.94 -7.29
CA ALA A 118 3.81 -7.14 -8.14
C ALA A 118 5.14 -7.40 -8.88
N ASP A 119 5.92 -6.35 -9.16
CA ASP A 119 7.18 -6.47 -9.90
C ASP A 119 8.40 -6.80 -9.01
N LEU A 120 8.23 -6.78 -7.68
CA LEU A 120 9.33 -7.01 -6.74
C LEU A 120 9.81 -8.46 -6.71
N ILE A 121 8.95 -9.42 -7.02
CA ILE A 121 9.28 -10.84 -7.07
C ILE A 121 8.72 -11.51 -8.34
N PRO A 122 9.49 -12.40 -8.97
CA PRO A 122 9.03 -13.13 -10.15
C PRO A 122 8.14 -14.32 -9.78
N TYR A 123 7.35 -14.81 -10.75
CA TYR A 123 6.86 -16.17 -10.72
C TYR A 123 8.00 -17.14 -11.07
N GLN A 124 8.07 -18.27 -10.37
CA GLN A 124 9.00 -19.37 -10.68
C GLN A 124 8.23 -20.67 -10.78
N GLU A 125 8.50 -21.43 -11.86
CA GLU A 125 7.83 -22.69 -12.16
C GLU A 125 7.86 -23.66 -10.96
N GLY A 126 6.67 -24.11 -10.56
CA GLY A 126 6.46 -25.04 -9.45
C GLY A 126 6.78 -24.50 -8.06
N LYS A 127 6.96 -23.19 -7.89
CA LYS A 127 7.38 -22.63 -6.60
C LYS A 127 6.43 -21.58 -6.04
N VAL A 128 6.48 -21.45 -4.72
CA VAL A 128 6.01 -20.30 -3.98
C VAL A 128 7.24 -19.51 -3.53
N ILE A 129 7.27 -18.21 -3.81
CA ILE A 129 8.36 -17.31 -3.42
C ILE A 129 7.78 -16.26 -2.47
N ASN A 130 8.55 -15.86 -1.50
CA ASN A 130 8.20 -14.75 -0.60
C ASN A 130 9.35 -13.75 -0.48
N MET A 131 9.00 -12.51 -0.16
CA MET A 131 9.92 -11.44 0.15
C MET A 131 9.35 -10.63 1.32
N ASP A 132 10.13 -10.45 2.37
CA ASP A 132 9.78 -9.53 3.44
C ASP A 132 9.92 -8.09 2.93
N ILE A 133 8.88 -7.28 3.09
CA ILE A 133 8.85 -5.88 2.72
C ILE A 133 9.22 -5.02 3.92
N ALA A 134 8.50 -5.20 5.03
CA ALA A 134 8.76 -4.54 6.29
C ALA A 134 8.33 -5.43 7.46
N HIS A 135 9.00 -5.33 8.59
CA HIS A 135 8.57 -6.03 9.79
C HIS A 135 9.07 -5.35 11.07
N ASN A 136 8.34 -5.60 12.13
CA ASN A 136 8.68 -5.34 13.52
C ASN A 136 8.06 -6.44 14.42
N ASP A 137 8.06 -6.23 15.72
CA ASP A 137 7.52 -7.22 16.69
C ASP A 137 5.99 -7.42 16.56
N LYS A 138 5.26 -6.51 15.90
CA LYS A 138 3.79 -6.50 15.83
C LYS A 138 3.26 -6.67 14.41
N MET A 139 4.05 -6.30 13.39
CA MET A 139 3.64 -6.35 11.99
C MET A 139 4.67 -7.13 11.17
N LYS A 140 4.16 -7.96 10.26
CA LYS A 140 4.94 -8.56 9.20
C LYS A 140 4.24 -8.30 7.86
N PHE A 141 4.86 -7.46 7.03
CA PHE A 141 4.40 -7.19 5.68
C PHE A 141 5.28 -7.96 4.69
N ILE A 142 4.67 -8.90 3.98
CA ILE A 142 5.33 -9.76 3.01
C ILE A 142 4.61 -9.71 1.68
N ILE A 143 5.35 -9.94 0.61
CA ILE A 143 4.79 -10.22 -0.71
C ILE A 143 5.07 -11.67 -1.07
N MET A 144 4.12 -12.33 -1.71
CA MET A 144 4.23 -13.74 -2.11
C MET A 144 3.80 -13.91 -3.56
N SER A 145 4.55 -14.71 -4.33
CA SER A 145 4.13 -15.18 -5.65
C SER A 145 3.90 -16.68 -5.63
N PHE A 146 2.82 -17.11 -6.27
CA PHE A 146 2.41 -18.50 -6.39
C PHE A 146 2.38 -18.87 -7.87
N ASP A 147 3.17 -19.84 -8.29
CA ASP A 147 3.02 -20.39 -9.62
C ASP A 147 1.70 -21.17 -9.75
N LYS A 148 1.21 -21.30 -10.96
CA LYS A 148 -0.07 -21.99 -11.23
C LYS A 148 -0.09 -23.40 -10.60
N GLY A 149 -1.10 -23.63 -9.76
CA GLY A 149 -1.29 -24.92 -9.08
C GLY A 149 -0.42 -25.12 -7.85
N THR A 150 0.32 -24.12 -7.41
CA THR A 150 1.05 -24.16 -6.14
C THR A 150 0.20 -23.60 -5.00
N GLY A 151 0.60 -23.87 -3.76
CA GLY A 151 -0.08 -23.39 -2.57
C GLY A 151 0.73 -23.62 -1.31
N LEU A 152 0.26 -23.07 -0.22
CA LEU A 152 0.77 -23.34 1.12
C LEU A 152 -0.14 -24.36 1.81
N SER A 153 0.45 -25.22 2.62
CA SER A 153 -0.31 -26.09 3.51
C SER A 153 -1.12 -25.24 4.51
N GLU A 154 -2.27 -25.77 4.91
CA GLU A 154 -3.08 -25.14 5.96
C GLU A 154 -2.24 -24.94 7.24
N HIS A 155 -2.22 -23.73 7.74
CA HIS A 155 -1.53 -23.36 8.97
C HIS A 155 -2.21 -22.17 9.61
N ALA A 156 -2.08 -22.04 10.92
CA ALA A 156 -2.58 -20.88 11.66
C ALA A 156 -1.48 -19.83 11.79
N ALA A 157 -1.81 -18.60 11.46
CA ALA A 157 -0.96 -17.45 11.78
C ALA A 157 -1.43 -16.83 13.12
N PRO A 158 -0.53 -16.38 13.98
CA PRO A 158 -0.92 -15.62 15.16
C PRO A 158 -1.38 -14.23 14.73
N GLY A 159 -2.63 -13.85 15.06
CA GLY A 159 -3.16 -12.52 14.78
C GLY A 159 -4.07 -12.44 13.57
N GLU A 160 -4.25 -11.23 13.06
CA GLU A 160 -5.11 -10.91 11.92
C GLU A 160 -4.26 -10.75 10.65
N ALA A 161 -4.81 -11.13 9.51
CA ALA A 161 -4.16 -10.98 8.21
C ALA A 161 -5.03 -10.17 7.25
N LEU A 162 -4.43 -9.15 6.63
CA LEU A 162 -4.99 -8.43 5.51
C LEU A 162 -4.22 -8.85 4.25
N ILE A 163 -4.93 -9.34 3.24
CA ILE A 163 -4.34 -9.90 2.03
C ILE A 163 -4.80 -9.10 0.82
N PHE A 164 -3.84 -8.57 0.06
CA PHE A 164 -4.07 -7.88 -1.19
C PHE A 164 -3.74 -8.82 -2.35
N ALA A 165 -4.69 -9.07 -3.24
CA ALA A 165 -4.43 -9.73 -4.51
C ALA A 165 -3.86 -8.69 -5.49
N LEU A 166 -2.58 -8.81 -5.83
CA LEU A 166 -1.88 -7.89 -6.73
C LEU A 166 -2.00 -8.30 -8.19
N ASP A 167 -2.04 -9.60 -8.46
CA ASP A 167 -2.15 -10.20 -9.77
C ASP A 167 -2.71 -11.62 -9.67
N GLY A 168 -3.50 -12.05 -10.67
CA GLY A 168 -4.06 -13.38 -10.77
C GLY A 168 -5.24 -13.67 -9.83
N GLU A 169 -5.51 -14.96 -9.66
CA GLU A 169 -6.60 -15.48 -8.83
C GLU A 169 -6.07 -16.55 -7.86
N GLY A 170 -6.54 -16.54 -6.62
CA GLY A 170 -6.18 -17.48 -5.59
C GLY A 170 -7.36 -17.85 -4.69
N VAL A 171 -7.24 -18.97 -3.99
CA VAL A 171 -8.21 -19.42 -2.98
C VAL A 171 -7.54 -19.39 -1.62
N ILE A 172 -8.23 -18.77 -0.65
CA ILE A 172 -7.80 -18.70 0.75
C ILE A 172 -8.88 -19.36 1.58
N GLY A 173 -8.48 -20.38 2.32
CA GLY A 173 -9.35 -21.15 3.21
C GLY A 173 -9.25 -20.73 4.67
#